data_6178c2fc3b749bd83b18c9c4a09c7955
#
_entry.id   6178c2fc3b749bd83b18c9c4a09c7955
#
_cell.length_a   1.000
_cell.length_b   1.000
_cell.length_c   1.000
_cell.angle_alpha   90.00
_cell.angle_beta   90.00
_cell.angle_gamma   90.00
#
_symmetry.space_group_name_H-M   'P 1'
#
loop_
_entity.id
_entity.type
_entity.pdbx_description
1 polymer ?
#
loop_
_entity_poly.entity_id
_entity_poly.type
_entity_poly.pdbx_seq_one_letter_code
_entity_poly.pdbx_strand_id
1 'polypeptide(L)'
;MKRIGIFVSYDASGQMDGYVYFLLNSMLEIVQKLVVIINGSVRSYCYKELKKYSDTIFVRENYGYDAGAYKDAFTRFLADEKWENWDEIILFNDTFYGPFHPWEEVFKEMDEEKTDFWGLSRHPGGGDRLVTGRKVPQHIQAYFLVCKRSMFLSSCWQEFWNELEYPGTYFEAVEKFEVYFSEYFTKKGYQNEAFTDKSSIEIAYGRNPCIYYFYPLMMDDKFPIIKKKAVRLENLNKLKEIMDNIKKCSGYNVEFIDENMRRLCGENQINPLAPFDLTYLGKFYNRYQRVFIYGHGNYGKGIAEYFRYKGWKLDGFVVTDHTEKEQDVFAYSDMHFDSEDGIILALGEKGFHEVYPTVKKELNIGQLCYPQYEFEM
;
A
#
# COMPACT_ATOMS: atom_id res chain seq x y z
N MET A 1 -16.40 24.84 2.05
CA MET A 1 -14.99 25.04 2.45
C MET A 1 -14.15 25.22 1.20
N LYS A 2 -13.07 26.04 1.25
CA LYS A 2 -12.10 26.19 0.15
C LYS A 2 -10.95 25.24 0.37
N ARG A 3 -10.75 24.34 -0.58
CA ARG A 3 -9.76 23.26 -0.50
C ARG A 3 -8.72 23.37 -1.62
N ILE A 4 -7.45 23.13 -1.27
CA ILE A 4 -6.37 22.96 -2.22
C ILE A 4 -5.88 21.52 -2.14
N GLY A 5 -5.84 20.82 -3.29
CA GLY A 5 -5.30 19.47 -3.39
C GLY A 5 -3.85 19.50 -3.89
N ILE A 6 -2.97 18.74 -3.26
CA ILE A 6 -1.59 18.52 -3.70
C ILE A 6 -1.43 17.02 -3.97
N PHE A 7 -1.39 16.70 -5.26
CA PHE A 7 -1.25 15.34 -5.76
C PHE A 7 0.19 15.02 -6.11
N VAL A 8 0.67 13.88 -5.68
CA VAL A 8 2.01 13.37 -6.01
C VAL A 8 1.91 12.06 -6.76
N SER A 9 2.63 11.93 -7.87
CA SER A 9 2.70 10.71 -8.66
C SER A 9 4.14 10.36 -9.02
N TYR A 10 4.42 9.07 -9.12
CA TYR A 10 5.66 8.51 -9.64
C TYR A 10 5.41 7.29 -10.51
N ASP A 11 5.98 7.30 -11.69
CA ASP A 11 6.08 6.14 -12.56
C ASP A 11 7.46 6.09 -13.22
N ALA A 12 8.15 4.96 -13.15
CA ALA A 12 9.51 4.80 -13.66
C ALA A 12 9.60 5.04 -15.18
N SER A 13 8.52 4.80 -15.93
CA SER A 13 8.45 5.03 -17.39
C SER A 13 7.92 6.41 -17.77
N GLY A 14 7.52 7.22 -16.78
CA GLY A 14 6.86 8.50 -16.98
C GLY A 14 5.44 8.40 -17.54
N GLN A 15 4.83 7.21 -17.46
CA GLN A 15 3.45 6.94 -17.91
C GLN A 15 2.45 7.28 -16.81
N MET A 16 1.30 7.80 -17.21
CA MET A 16 0.12 7.90 -16.36
C MET A 16 -1.02 7.11 -16.96
N ASP A 17 -1.62 6.25 -16.18
CA ASP A 17 -2.71 5.38 -16.60
C ASP A 17 -4.08 6.01 -16.30
N GLY A 18 -5.13 5.44 -16.89
CA GLY A 18 -6.50 5.97 -16.82
C GLY A 18 -7.03 6.19 -15.40
N TYR A 19 -6.64 5.34 -14.44
CA TYR A 19 -7.08 5.48 -13.05
C TYR A 19 -6.59 6.80 -12.40
N VAL A 20 -5.39 7.31 -12.79
CA VAL A 20 -4.88 8.60 -12.28
C VAL A 20 -5.76 9.75 -12.75
N TYR A 21 -6.07 9.78 -14.04
CA TYR A 21 -6.93 10.82 -14.59
C TYR A 21 -8.34 10.78 -14.01
N PHE A 22 -8.87 9.57 -13.78
CA PHE A 22 -10.15 9.40 -13.09
C PHE A 22 -10.11 9.96 -11.67
N LEU A 23 -9.06 9.64 -10.91
CA LEU A 23 -8.85 10.18 -9.55
C LEU A 23 -8.76 11.70 -9.57
N LEU A 24 -7.94 12.28 -10.46
CA LEU A 24 -7.80 13.74 -10.56
C LEU A 24 -9.13 14.41 -10.91
N ASN A 25 -9.86 13.84 -11.86
CA ASN A 25 -11.17 14.37 -12.26
C ASN A 25 -12.17 14.37 -11.09
N SER A 26 -12.23 13.28 -10.34
CA SER A 26 -13.12 13.19 -9.16
C SER A 26 -12.74 14.17 -8.04
N MET A 27 -11.45 14.50 -7.91
CA MET A 27 -11.00 15.49 -6.92
C MET A 27 -11.36 16.93 -7.30
N LEU A 28 -11.58 17.26 -8.58
CA LEU A 28 -12.01 18.60 -9.01
C LEU A 28 -13.40 18.99 -8.48
N GLU A 29 -14.21 18.04 -8.06
CA GLU A 29 -15.50 18.30 -7.41
C GLU A 29 -15.30 18.76 -5.94
N ILE A 30 -14.16 18.44 -5.35
CA ILE A 30 -13.84 18.71 -3.94
C ILE A 30 -12.93 19.93 -3.78
N VAL A 31 -11.96 20.13 -4.70
CA VAL A 31 -10.93 21.17 -4.58
C VAL A 31 -11.16 22.33 -5.54
N GLN A 32 -10.85 23.55 -5.11
CA GLN A 32 -10.85 24.74 -5.95
C GLN A 32 -9.52 24.99 -6.66
N LYS A 33 -8.45 24.34 -6.17
CA LYS A 33 -7.14 24.34 -6.80
C LYS A 33 -6.51 22.97 -6.66
N LEU A 34 -6.03 22.42 -7.77
CA LEU A 34 -5.28 21.19 -7.81
C LEU A 34 -3.83 21.50 -8.20
N VAL A 35 -2.89 21.05 -7.41
CA VAL A 35 -1.44 21.09 -7.68
C VAL A 35 -1.00 19.67 -7.97
N VAL A 36 -0.28 19.46 -9.07
CA VAL A 36 0.25 18.15 -9.46
C VAL A 36 1.76 18.18 -9.39
N ILE A 37 2.35 17.23 -8.68
CA ILE A 37 3.80 17.07 -8.57
C ILE A 37 4.18 15.69 -9.09
N ILE A 38 5.05 15.68 -10.10
CA ILE A 38 5.56 14.46 -10.72
C ILE A 38 6.98 14.21 -10.21
N ASN A 39 7.17 13.11 -9.54
CA ASN A 39 8.49 12.60 -9.20
C ASN A 39 9.09 11.85 -10.40
N GLY A 40 10.28 12.23 -10.85
CA GLY A 40 10.95 11.67 -12.02
C GLY A 40 10.54 12.33 -13.32
N SER A 41 10.31 11.53 -14.35
CA SER A 41 9.92 12.00 -15.68
C SER A 41 8.41 11.86 -15.92
N VAL A 42 7.91 12.56 -16.93
CA VAL A 42 6.54 12.42 -17.44
C VAL A 42 6.57 12.46 -18.97
N ARG A 43 5.84 11.56 -19.61
CA ARG A 43 5.71 11.56 -21.08
C ARG A 43 4.95 12.79 -21.54
N SER A 44 5.37 13.37 -22.67
CA SER A 44 4.79 14.63 -23.19
C SER A 44 3.28 14.58 -23.38
N TYR A 45 2.73 13.45 -23.81
CA TYR A 45 1.28 13.29 -23.95
C TYR A 45 0.57 13.19 -22.60
N CYS A 46 1.18 12.55 -21.59
CA CYS A 46 0.66 12.53 -20.23
C CYS A 46 0.68 13.95 -19.62
N TYR A 47 1.77 14.70 -19.82
CA TYR A 47 1.86 16.09 -19.36
C TYR A 47 0.79 16.98 -20.01
N LYS A 48 0.54 16.80 -21.32
CA LYS A 48 -0.52 17.51 -22.01
C LYS A 48 -1.90 17.16 -21.48
N GLU A 49 -2.14 15.89 -21.16
CA GLU A 49 -3.40 15.43 -20.57
C GLU A 49 -3.62 16.02 -19.17
N LEU A 50 -2.58 16.02 -18.31
CA LEU A 50 -2.63 16.60 -16.96
C LEU A 50 -3.06 18.06 -16.93
N LYS A 51 -2.73 18.84 -17.99
CA LYS A 51 -3.17 20.25 -18.10
C LYS A 51 -4.67 20.44 -18.17
N LYS A 52 -5.45 19.40 -18.41
CA LYS A 52 -6.91 19.46 -18.33
C LYS A 52 -7.42 19.48 -16.89
N TYR A 53 -6.61 19.03 -15.94
CA TYR A 53 -6.98 18.89 -14.53
C TYR A 53 -6.29 19.93 -13.64
N SER A 54 -5.13 20.43 -14.05
CA SER A 54 -4.35 21.39 -13.26
C SER A 54 -3.55 22.34 -14.14
N ASP A 55 -3.57 23.62 -13.80
CA ASP A 55 -2.66 24.64 -14.35
C ASP A 55 -1.33 24.69 -13.60
N THR A 56 -1.24 24.06 -12.43
CA THR A 56 -0.07 24.07 -11.55
C THR A 56 0.57 22.68 -11.52
N ILE A 57 1.55 22.44 -12.39
CA ILE A 57 2.22 21.15 -12.53
C ILE A 57 3.72 21.33 -12.35
N PHE A 58 4.30 20.63 -11.39
CA PHE A 58 5.74 20.57 -11.14
C PHE A 58 6.29 19.20 -11.49
N VAL A 59 7.44 19.17 -12.15
CA VAL A 59 8.21 17.95 -12.40
C VAL A 59 9.52 18.09 -11.66
N ARG A 60 9.88 17.10 -10.84
CA ARG A 60 11.08 17.10 -10.03
C ARG A 60 11.82 15.77 -10.11
N GLU A 61 13.09 15.74 -9.75
CA GLU A 61 13.82 14.49 -9.60
C GLU A 61 13.16 13.59 -8.54
N ASN A 62 13.16 12.28 -8.78
CA ASN A 62 12.59 11.32 -7.85
C ASN A 62 13.54 11.04 -6.68
N TYR A 63 13.53 11.89 -5.68
CA TYR A 63 14.18 11.66 -4.39
C TYR A 63 13.24 12.00 -3.24
N GLY A 64 13.35 11.27 -2.13
CA GLY A 64 12.53 11.51 -0.95
C GLY A 64 11.07 11.06 -1.07
N TYR A 65 10.70 10.29 -2.11
CA TYR A 65 9.35 9.76 -2.32
C TYR A 65 8.28 10.88 -2.35
N ASP A 66 7.05 10.58 -1.91
CA ASP A 66 5.97 11.54 -1.74
C ASP A 66 6.26 12.55 -0.60
N ALA A 67 6.90 12.11 0.47
CA ALA A 67 7.38 12.97 1.56
C ALA A 67 8.26 14.13 1.04
N GLY A 68 9.23 13.82 0.17
CA GLY A 68 10.10 14.82 -0.44
C GLY A 68 9.34 15.76 -1.39
N ALA A 69 8.34 15.24 -2.11
CA ALA A 69 7.52 16.06 -3.00
C ALA A 69 6.64 17.04 -2.21
N TYR A 70 6.03 16.60 -1.11
CA TYR A 70 5.26 17.49 -0.23
C TYR A 70 6.17 18.52 0.45
N LYS A 71 7.36 18.11 0.92
CA LYS A 71 8.35 19.07 1.44
C LYS A 71 8.65 20.15 0.41
N ASP A 72 9.00 19.77 -0.83
CA ASP A 72 9.28 20.72 -1.89
C ASP A 72 8.07 21.60 -2.22
N ALA A 73 6.83 21.08 -2.12
CA ALA A 73 5.63 21.89 -2.30
C ALA A 73 5.59 23.03 -1.29
N PHE A 74 5.77 22.75 -0.01
CA PHE A 74 5.63 23.76 1.05
C PHE A 74 6.84 24.66 1.21
N THR A 75 8.04 24.18 0.88
CA THR A 75 9.28 24.97 1.09
C THR A 75 9.78 25.68 -0.16
N ARG A 76 9.31 25.28 -1.35
CA ARG A 76 9.84 25.78 -2.63
C ARG A 76 8.77 26.11 -3.67
N PHE A 77 7.93 25.14 -4.06
CA PHE A 77 7.07 25.28 -5.24
C PHE A 77 5.89 26.23 -5.02
N LEU A 78 5.38 26.26 -3.80
CA LEU A 78 4.21 27.06 -3.39
C LEU A 78 4.60 28.14 -2.34
N ALA A 79 5.84 28.64 -2.42
CA ALA A 79 6.33 29.65 -1.48
C ALA A 79 5.50 30.95 -1.51
N ASP A 80 4.95 31.31 -2.67
CA ASP A 80 4.10 32.49 -2.87
C ASP A 80 2.60 32.19 -2.69
N GLU A 81 2.22 30.95 -2.31
CA GLU A 81 0.82 30.60 -2.09
C GLU A 81 0.26 31.33 -0.89
N LYS A 82 -0.93 31.91 -1.06
CA LYS A 82 -1.66 32.58 0.01
C LYS A 82 -2.45 31.57 0.84
N TRP A 83 -1.76 30.85 1.71
CA TRP A 83 -2.31 29.75 2.50
C TRP A 83 -3.52 30.18 3.35
N GLU A 84 -3.59 31.45 3.77
CA GLU A 84 -4.72 32.02 4.50
C GLU A 84 -6.04 32.01 3.72
N ASN A 85 -6.00 31.82 2.42
CA ASN A 85 -7.20 31.74 1.58
C ASN A 85 -7.86 30.37 1.60
N TRP A 86 -7.20 29.36 2.17
CA TRP A 86 -7.66 27.97 2.16
C TRP A 86 -8.19 27.55 3.53
N ASP A 87 -9.20 26.69 3.53
CA ASP A 87 -9.75 26.11 4.75
C ASP A 87 -9.11 24.74 5.03
N GLU A 88 -8.78 24.01 3.96
CA GLU A 88 -8.14 22.69 4.03
C GLU A 88 -7.11 22.48 2.92
N ILE A 89 -6.06 21.72 3.27
CA ILE A 89 -5.08 21.17 2.33
C ILE A 89 -5.30 19.66 2.26
N ILE A 90 -5.37 19.11 1.05
CA ILE A 90 -5.47 17.68 0.80
C ILE A 90 -4.17 17.18 0.17
N LEU A 91 -3.44 16.32 0.87
CA LEU A 91 -2.25 15.64 0.36
C LEU A 91 -2.66 14.23 -0.07
N PHE A 92 -2.43 13.87 -1.32
CA PHE A 92 -2.76 12.52 -1.80
C PHE A 92 -1.83 12.07 -2.92
N ASN A 93 -1.74 10.76 -3.11
CA ASN A 93 -0.86 10.16 -4.09
C ASN A 93 -1.57 9.10 -4.94
N ASP A 94 -0.86 8.50 -5.89
CA ASP A 94 -1.37 7.55 -6.85
C ASP A 94 -1.25 6.06 -6.43
N THR A 95 -1.07 5.78 -5.15
CA THR A 95 -0.84 4.40 -4.65
C THR A 95 -2.11 3.57 -4.47
N PHE A 96 -3.26 4.06 -4.91
CA PHE A 96 -4.56 3.41 -4.80
C PHE A 96 -5.43 3.60 -6.05
N TYR A 97 -6.46 2.79 -6.18
CA TYR A 97 -7.53 2.90 -7.17
C TYR A 97 -8.80 3.44 -6.50
N GLY A 98 -9.59 4.18 -7.24
CA GLY A 98 -10.83 4.80 -6.78
C GLY A 98 -10.97 6.24 -7.31
N PRO A 99 -11.97 6.99 -6.82
CA PRO A 99 -12.93 6.57 -5.79
C PRO A 99 -14.00 5.61 -6.33
N PHE A 100 -14.42 4.66 -5.48
CA PHE A 100 -15.56 3.76 -5.75
C PHE A 100 -16.88 4.29 -5.18
N HIS A 101 -16.77 5.25 -4.27
CA HIS A 101 -17.87 6.01 -3.68
C HIS A 101 -17.56 7.50 -3.80
N PRO A 102 -18.57 8.37 -3.95
CA PRO A 102 -18.36 9.82 -4.12
C PRO A 102 -17.54 10.41 -2.96
N TRP A 103 -16.55 11.24 -3.29
CA TRP A 103 -15.77 11.96 -2.29
C TRP A 103 -16.63 12.83 -1.39
N GLU A 104 -17.73 13.39 -1.92
CA GLU A 104 -18.65 14.23 -1.17
C GLU A 104 -19.23 13.52 0.06
N GLU A 105 -19.51 12.21 -0.04
CA GLU A 105 -20.00 11.42 1.11
C GLU A 105 -18.91 11.33 2.19
N VAL A 106 -17.67 11.05 1.80
CA VAL A 106 -16.53 10.96 2.71
C VAL A 106 -16.26 12.31 3.39
N PHE A 107 -16.20 13.38 2.60
CA PHE A 107 -15.94 14.73 3.14
C PHE A 107 -17.09 15.22 4.02
N LYS A 108 -18.35 14.94 3.66
CA LYS A 108 -19.51 15.28 4.46
C LYS A 108 -19.45 14.65 5.85
N GLU A 109 -19.06 13.37 5.93
CA GLU A 109 -18.92 12.65 7.19
C GLU A 109 -17.76 13.20 8.02
N MET A 110 -16.61 13.42 7.40
CA MET A 110 -15.42 13.92 8.10
C MET A 110 -15.47 15.42 8.45
N ASP A 111 -16.29 16.20 7.75
CA ASP A 111 -16.52 17.62 8.07
C ASP A 111 -17.30 17.81 9.40
N GLU A 112 -18.05 16.80 9.85
CA GLU A 112 -18.74 16.80 11.12
C GLU A 112 -17.79 16.55 12.30
N GLU A 113 -16.57 16.05 12.04
CA GLU A 113 -15.61 15.71 13.07
C GLU A 113 -14.80 16.92 13.55
N LYS A 114 -14.63 16.97 14.87
CA LYS A 114 -13.80 17.98 15.54
C LYS A 114 -12.34 17.54 15.55
N THR A 115 -11.71 17.58 14.39
CA THR A 115 -10.32 17.16 14.19
C THR A 115 -9.52 18.25 13.47
N ASP A 116 -8.21 18.29 13.65
CA ASP A 116 -7.30 19.22 12.96
C ASP A 116 -6.75 18.60 11.67
N PHE A 117 -6.61 17.29 11.63
CA PHE A 117 -6.28 16.55 10.41
C PHE A 117 -6.90 15.15 10.42
N TRP A 118 -7.11 14.60 9.23
CA TRP A 118 -7.65 13.28 9.08
C TRP A 118 -7.13 12.60 7.82
N GLY A 119 -7.31 11.27 7.75
CA GLY A 119 -7.00 10.47 6.57
C GLY A 119 -8.05 9.40 6.34
N LEU A 120 -7.92 8.67 5.23
CA LEU A 120 -8.89 7.60 4.93
C LEU A 120 -8.74 6.42 5.88
N SER A 121 -7.54 6.15 6.35
CA SER A 121 -7.31 5.00 7.23
C SER A 121 -6.28 5.28 8.30
N ARG A 122 -6.49 4.63 9.45
CA ARG A 122 -5.56 4.56 10.55
C ARG A 122 -4.87 3.19 10.56
N HIS A 123 -3.55 3.16 10.60
CA HIS A 123 -2.82 1.95 10.93
C HIS A 123 -2.88 1.71 12.43
N PRO A 124 -3.35 0.54 12.91
CA PRO A 124 -3.57 0.30 14.35
C PRO A 124 -2.28 0.14 15.16
N GLY A 125 -1.14 0.18 14.51
CA GLY A 125 0.16 -0.08 15.12
C GLY A 125 0.49 -1.56 15.19
N GLY A 126 1.72 -1.88 15.65
CA GLY A 126 2.21 -3.26 15.77
C GLY A 126 2.67 -3.88 14.45
N GLY A 127 2.84 -5.20 14.45
CA GLY A 127 3.36 -5.92 13.29
C GLY A 127 4.85 -5.63 13.06
N ASP A 128 5.16 -4.99 11.95
CA ASP A 128 6.53 -4.69 11.53
C ASP A 128 7.26 -3.70 12.45
N ARG A 129 8.57 -3.61 12.25
CA ARG A 129 9.41 -2.62 12.94
C ARG A 129 9.82 -1.53 11.97
N LEU A 130 9.91 -0.31 12.50
CA LEU A 130 10.49 0.84 11.81
C LEU A 130 12.00 0.63 11.57
N VAL A 131 12.60 1.45 10.73
CA VAL A 131 14.06 1.40 10.42
C VAL A 131 14.90 1.51 11.70
N THR A 132 14.43 2.31 12.66
CA THR A 132 15.04 2.45 14.00
C THR A 132 14.86 1.22 14.91
N GLY A 133 14.18 0.16 14.47
CA GLY A 133 13.85 -1.04 15.26
C GLY A 133 12.67 -0.87 16.22
N ARG A 134 12.12 0.32 16.38
CA ARG A 134 10.93 0.62 17.18
C ARG A 134 9.70 -0.06 16.56
N LYS A 135 8.75 -0.53 17.36
CA LYS A 135 7.46 -1.01 16.85
C LYS A 135 6.72 0.13 16.15
N VAL A 136 6.01 -0.22 15.08
CA VAL A 136 5.16 0.74 14.38
C VAL A 136 4.06 1.24 15.34
N PRO A 137 3.95 2.55 15.60
CA PRO A 137 2.88 3.10 16.42
C PRO A 137 1.59 3.22 15.60
N GLN A 138 0.47 3.44 16.28
CA GLN A 138 -0.76 3.85 15.64
C GLN A 138 -0.56 5.22 14.95
N HIS A 139 -1.01 5.35 13.69
CA HIS A 139 -0.85 6.57 12.90
C HIS A 139 -1.87 6.66 11.77
N ILE A 140 -2.13 7.87 11.27
CA ILE A 140 -2.90 8.08 10.04
C ILE A 140 -2.01 7.75 8.83
N GLN A 141 -2.52 6.96 7.90
CA GLN A 141 -1.77 6.61 6.70
C GLN A 141 -1.70 7.78 5.71
N ALA A 142 -0.48 8.13 5.28
CA ALA A 142 -0.19 9.39 4.59
C ALA A 142 -0.54 9.42 3.10
N TYR A 143 -1.09 8.34 2.53
CA TYR A 143 -1.47 8.33 1.11
C TYR A 143 -2.67 9.24 0.79
N PHE A 144 -3.43 9.64 1.82
CA PHE A 144 -4.50 10.63 1.74
C PHE A 144 -4.64 11.32 3.10
N LEU A 145 -4.27 12.59 3.16
CA LEU A 145 -4.32 13.41 4.38
C LEU A 145 -5.04 14.72 4.09
N VAL A 146 -5.94 15.09 4.97
CA VAL A 146 -6.60 16.40 4.96
C VAL A 146 -6.21 17.14 6.22
N CYS A 147 -5.67 18.35 6.06
CA CYS A 147 -5.19 19.18 7.15
C CYS A 147 -5.98 20.49 7.18
N LYS A 148 -6.52 20.86 8.34
CA LYS A 148 -7.31 22.08 8.51
C LYS A 148 -6.42 23.33 8.71
N ARG A 149 -6.99 24.49 8.44
CA ARG A 149 -6.33 25.80 8.53
C ARG A 149 -5.60 26.03 9.85
N SER A 150 -6.19 25.64 10.99
CA SER A 150 -5.57 25.74 12.30
C SER A 150 -4.18 25.11 12.37
N MET A 151 -4.00 23.99 11.65
CA MET A 151 -2.76 23.24 11.61
C MET A 151 -1.77 23.83 10.61
N PHE A 152 -2.14 24.03 9.35
CA PHE A 152 -1.17 24.40 8.31
C PHE A 152 -0.74 25.89 8.34
N LEU A 153 -1.44 26.75 9.06
CA LEU A 153 -0.98 28.13 9.33
C LEU A 153 -0.10 28.25 10.57
N SER A 154 0.13 27.15 11.30
CA SER A 154 0.93 27.19 12.52
C SER A 154 2.44 27.19 12.24
N SER A 155 3.23 27.64 13.22
CA SER A 155 4.69 27.51 13.16
C SER A 155 5.13 26.05 13.17
N CYS A 156 4.38 25.16 13.85
CA CYS A 156 4.65 23.71 13.86
C CYS A 156 4.62 23.10 12.46
N TRP A 157 3.72 23.58 11.58
CA TRP A 157 3.67 23.12 10.19
C TRP A 157 4.93 23.52 9.42
N GLN A 158 5.38 24.75 9.58
CA GLN A 158 6.61 25.23 8.92
C GLN A 158 7.85 24.51 9.46
N GLU A 159 7.92 24.34 10.79
CA GLU A 159 8.99 23.56 11.44
C GLU A 159 9.06 22.14 10.88
N PHE A 160 7.93 21.42 10.85
CA PHE A 160 7.86 20.06 10.35
C PHE A 160 8.43 19.93 8.94
N TRP A 161 7.95 20.74 7.98
CA TRP A 161 8.40 20.64 6.60
C TRP A 161 9.85 21.10 6.39
N ASN A 162 10.32 22.07 7.17
CA ASN A 162 11.71 22.50 7.09
C ASN A 162 12.67 21.44 7.65
N GLU A 163 12.31 20.77 8.73
CA GLU A 163 13.15 19.79 9.41
C GLU A 163 13.06 18.39 8.79
N LEU A 164 11.99 18.06 8.07
CA LEU A 164 11.84 16.76 7.43
C LEU A 164 13.04 16.46 6.53
N GLU A 165 13.81 15.43 6.87
CA GLU A 165 14.86 14.91 6.01
C GLU A 165 14.26 14.15 4.82
N TYR A 166 14.87 14.25 3.65
CA TYR A 166 14.45 13.47 2.50
C TYR A 166 14.71 11.98 2.73
N PRO A 167 13.68 11.13 2.75
CA PRO A 167 13.89 9.69 2.89
C PRO A 167 14.68 9.11 1.72
N GLY A 168 15.66 8.25 2.02
CA GLY A 168 16.45 7.53 1.00
C GLY A 168 15.84 6.19 0.59
N THR A 169 14.94 5.65 1.42
CA THR A 169 14.27 4.36 1.19
C THR A 169 12.77 4.45 1.47
N TYR A 170 12.00 3.48 0.94
CA TYR A 170 10.57 3.36 1.23
C TYR A 170 10.29 3.27 2.74
N PHE A 171 11.05 2.44 3.47
CA PHE A 171 10.86 2.29 4.91
C PHE A 171 11.19 3.57 5.69
N GLU A 172 12.19 4.34 5.24
CA GLU A 172 12.43 5.67 5.80
C GLU A 172 11.30 6.64 5.49
N ALA A 173 10.67 6.57 4.31
CA ALA A 173 9.52 7.43 4.00
C ALA A 173 8.34 7.11 4.93
N VAL A 174 8.07 5.83 5.21
CA VAL A 174 7.07 5.44 6.20
C VAL A 174 7.42 5.99 7.59
N GLU A 175 8.67 5.81 8.05
CA GLU A 175 9.06 6.23 9.40
C GLU A 175 9.16 7.74 9.55
N LYS A 176 9.90 8.42 8.64
CA LYS A 176 10.21 9.86 8.74
C LYS A 176 9.03 10.75 8.36
N PHE A 177 8.09 10.25 7.55
CA PHE A 177 6.94 11.01 7.13
C PHE A 177 5.63 10.41 7.66
N GLU A 178 5.17 9.28 7.21
CA GLU A 178 3.82 8.76 7.53
C GLU A 178 3.61 8.62 9.04
N VAL A 179 4.51 7.92 9.72
CA VAL A 179 4.45 7.72 11.18
C VAL A 179 4.75 9.01 11.92
N TYR A 180 5.86 9.67 11.55
CA TYR A 180 6.33 10.85 12.28
C TYR A 180 5.36 12.03 12.14
N PHE A 181 4.69 12.22 11.02
CA PHE A 181 3.66 13.24 10.84
C PHE A 181 2.58 13.12 11.90
N SER A 182 1.99 11.94 12.04
CA SER A 182 0.95 11.71 13.06
C SER A 182 1.47 11.92 14.47
N GLU A 183 2.65 11.40 14.80
CA GLU A 183 3.24 11.55 16.14
C GLU A 183 3.59 13.00 16.46
N TYR A 184 4.22 13.70 15.51
CA TYR A 184 4.65 15.09 15.71
C TYR A 184 3.47 16.00 16.02
N PHE A 185 2.45 15.97 15.14
CA PHE A 185 1.30 16.85 15.31
C PHE A 185 0.43 16.48 16.52
N THR A 186 0.26 15.20 16.81
CA THR A 186 -0.45 14.75 18.01
C THR A 186 0.27 15.21 19.29
N LYS A 187 1.61 15.14 19.32
CA LYS A 187 2.41 15.67 20.46
C LYS A 187 2.29 17.19 20.63
N LYS A 188 2.04 17.91 19.54
CA LYS A 188 1.78 19.37 19.58
C LYS A 188 0.33 19.72 19.95
N GLY A 189 -0.52 18.71 20.20
CA GLY A 189 -1.90 18.86 20.66
C GLY A 189 -2.96 18.84 19.57
N TYR A 190 -2.59 18.60 18.31
CA TYR A 190 -3.55 18.48 17.20
C TYR A 190 -4.29 17.16 17.27
N GLN A 191 -5.61 17.23 17.04
CA GLN A 191 -6.50 16.06 17.04
C GLN A 191 -6.56 15.43 15.65
N ASN A 192 -6.59 14.10 15.59
CA ASN A 192 -6.71 13.39 14.33
C ASN A 192 -7.75 12.28 14.38
N GLU A 193 -8.36 12.03 13.22
CA GLU A 193 -9.33 10.98 12.99
C GLU A 193 -9.06 10.24 11.68
N ALA A 194 -9.66 9.08 11.50
CA ALA A 194 -9.65 8.38 10.22
C ALA A 194 -11.07 8.00 9.80
N PHE A 195 -11.31 7.99 8.50
CA PHE A 195 -12.58 7.51 7.96
C PHE A 195 -12.85 6.04 8.37
N THR A 196 -11.79 5.19 8.44
CA THR A 196 -11.92 3.82 8.95
C THR A 196 -12.33 3.71 10.41
N ASP A 197 -12.12 4.75 11.23
CA ASP A 197 -12.53 4.74 12.66
C ASP A 197 -14.05 4.76 12.82
N LYS A 198 -14.79 5.01 11.73
CA LYS A 198 -16.25 4.97 11.65
C LYS A 198 -16.79 3.66 11.10
N SER A 199 -15.88 2.74 10.74
CA SER A 199 -16.23 1.42 10.24
C SER A 199 -16.89 0.58 11.33
N SER A 200 -17.81 -0.30 10.91
CA SER A 200 -18.38 -1.38 11.74
C SER A 200 -17.38 -2.53 11.94
N ILE A 201 -16.24 -2.51 11.24
CA ILE A 201 -15.26 -3.59 11.22
C ILE A 201 -14.17 -3.32 12.25
N GLU A 202 -13.97 -4.28 13.16
CA GLU A 202 -12.85 -4.25 14.08
C GLU A 202 -11.55 -4.57 13.33
N ILE A 203 -10.58 -3.64 13.38
CA ILE A 203 -9.27 -3.79 12.73
C ILE A 203 -8.26 -4.30 13.74
N ALA A 204 -7.76 -5.52 13.51
CA ALA A 204 -6.82 -6.16 14.40
C ALA A 204 -5.46 -5.44 14.44
N TYR A 205 -4.83 -5.46 15.62
CA TYR A 205 -3.48 -4.90 15.83
C TYR A 205 -2.47 -5.45 14.82
N GLY A 206 -1.68 -4.56 14.21
CA GLY A 206 -0.70 -4.93 13.21
C GLY A 206 -1.24 -5.17 11.79
N ARG A 207 -2.56 -5.16 11.61
CA ARG A 207 -3.18 -5.32 10.30
C ARG A 207 -3.43 -3.97 9.61
N ASN A 208 -2.90 -3.79 8.41
CA ASN A 208 -3.20 -2.62 7.61
C ASN A 208 -4.63 -2.72 7.04
N PRO A 209 -5.56 -1.81 7.38
CA PRO A 209 -6.96 -1.91 6.98
C PRO A 209 -7.12 -1.91 5.46
N CYS A 210 -6.32 -1.10 4.76
CA CYS A 210 -6.40 -0.98 3.31
C CYS A 210 -5.82 -2.17 2.53
N ILE A 211 -5.21 -3.13 3.22
CA ILE A 211 -4.67 -4.35 2.63
C ILE A 211 -5.52 -5.56 3.01
N TYR A 212 -5.83 -5.71 4.30
CA TYR A 212 -6.46 -6.93 4.82
C TYR A 212 -7.98 -6.84 4.95
N TYR A 213 -8.53 -5.63 5.07
CA TYR A 213 -9.97 -5.39 5.27
C TYR A 213 -10.61 -4.58 4.14
N PHE A 214 -9.87 -4.30 3.06
CA PHE A 214 -10.32 -3.38 2.00
C PHE A 214 -11.67 -3.77 1.39
N TYR A 215 -11.92 -5.07 1.20
CA TYR A 215 -13.14 -5.52 0.55
C TYR A 215 -14.40 -5.30 1.41
N PRO A 216 -14.47 -5.79 2.66
CA PRO A 216 -15.59 -5.46 3.53
C PRO A 216 -15.71 -3.96 3.83
N LEU A 217 -14.62 -3.24 4.05
CA LEU A 217 -14.65 -1.78 4.21
C LEU A 217 -15.30 -1.09 3.01
N MET A 218 -14.96 -1.51 1.80
CA MET A 218 -15.52 -0.95 0.57
C MET A 218 -17.01 -1.29 0.41
N MET A 219 -17.40 -2.51 0.69
CA MET A 219 -18.76 -2.99 0.46
C MET A 219 -19.74 -2.56 1.56
N ASP A 220 -19.32 -2.65 2.82
CA ASP A 220 -20.18 -2.46 3.98
C ASP A 220 -20.10 -1.02 4.53
N ASP A 221 -18.90 -0.42 4.51
CA ASP A 221 -18.62 0.91 5.07
C ASP A 221 -18.33 1.98 4.02
N LYS A 222 -18.58 1.71 2.75
CA LYS A 222 -18.37 2.64 1.63
C LYS A 222 -16.97 3.24 1.55
N PHE A 223 -15.95 2.48 1.95
CA PHE A 223 -14.57 2.92 1.85
C PHE A 223 -14.21 3.21 0.39
N PRO A 224 -13.69 4.41 0.07
CA PRO A 224 -13.70 4.88 -1.32
C PRO A 224 -12.59 4.31 -2.20
N ILE A 225 -11.61 3.57 -1.64
CA ILE A 225 -10.42 3.18 -2.41
C ILE A 225 -9.98 1.73 -2.18
N ILE A 226 -9.17 1.21 -3.10
CA ILE A 226 -8.37 -0.01 -2.92
C ILE A 226 -6.90 0.32 -3.16
N LYS A 227 -6.02 -0.06 -2.24
CA LYS A 227 -4.57 0.10 -2.43
C LYS A 227 -4.08 -0.80 -3.56
N LYS A 228 -3.22 -0.29 -4.45
CA LYS A 228 -2.57 -1.09 -5.50
C LYS A 228 -1.90 -2.35 -4.93
N LYS A 229 -1.29 -2.22 -3.73
CA LYS A 229 -0.69 -3.34 -3.03
C LYS A 229 -1.71 -4.42 -2.71
N ALA A 230 -2.91 -4.09 -2.24
CA ALA A 230 -3.97 -5.05 -1.96
C ALA A 230 -4.38 -5.83 -3.22
N VAL A 231 -4.56 -5.12 -4.35
CA VAL A 231 -4.87 -5.76 -5.65
C VAL A 231 -3.75 -6.72 -6.08
N ARG A 232 -2.49 -6.31 -5.96
CA ARG A 232 -1.33 -7.15 -6.33
C ARG A 232 -1.19 -8.39 -5.46
N LEU A 233 -1.69 -8.31 -4.25
CA LEU A 233 -1.62 -9.36 -3.28
C LEU A 233 -2.84 -10.30 -3.31
N GLU A 234 -3.92 -9.95 -4.00
CA GLU A 234 -5.15 -10.71 -4.01
C GLU A 234 -5.17 -11.81 -5.10
N ASN A 235 -6.01 -12.80 -4.91
CA ASN A 235 -6.18 -13.94 -5.79
C ASN A 235 -7.03 -13.60 -7.02
N LEU A 236 -6.65 -14.17 -8.15
CA LEU A 236 -7.30 -13.85 -9.42
C LEU A 236 -8.80 -14.12 -9.41
N ASN A 237 -9.25 -15.20 -8.76
CA ASN A 237 -10.68 -15.54 -8.72
C ASN A 237 -11.43 -14.56 -7.82
N LYS A 238 -10.87 -14.25 -6.63
CA LYS A 238 -11.44 -13.27 -5.71
C LYS A 238 -11.34 -11.86 -6.27
N LEU A 239 -10.24 -11.56 -6.96
CA LEU A 239 -10.06 -10.28 -7.65
C LEU A 239 -11.12 -10.07 -8.72
N LYS A 240 -11.44 -11.11 -9.50
CA LYS A 240 -12.52 -11.06 -10.48
C LYS A 240 -13.88 -10.80 -9.83
N GLU A 241 -14.17 -11.49 -8.73
CA GLU A 241 -15.40 -11.25 -7.95
C GLU A 241 -15.46 -9.80 -7.44
N ILE A 242 -14.35 -9.30 -6.89
CA ILE A 242 -14.22 -7.91 -6.42
C ILE A 242 -14.48 -6.92 -7.56
N MET A 243 -13.84 -7.12 -8.73
CA MET A 243 -14.03 -6.27 -9.90
C MET A 243 -15.46 -6.28 -10.40
N ASP A 244 -16.11 -7.45 -10.43
CA ASP A 244 -17.53 -7.59 -10.81
C ASP A 244 -18.44 -6.84 -9.83
N ASN A 245 -18.13 -6.85 -8.54
CA ASN A 245 -18.89 -6.10 -7.53
C ASN A 245 -18.65 -4.59 -7.63
N ILE A 246 -17.40 -4.14 -7.80
CA ILE A 246 -17.09 -2.72 -8.05
C ILE A 246 -17.87 -2.20 -9.25
N LYS A 247 -17.86 -2.93 -10.36
CA LYS A 247 -18.57 -2.57 -11.59
C LYS A 247 -20.09 -2.44 -11.36
N LYS A 248 -20.67 -3.30 -10.50
CA LYS A 248 -22.10 -3.26 -10.19
C LYS A 248 -22.47 -2.11 -9.26
N CYS A 249 -21.61 -1.78 -8.29
CA CYS A 249 -21.97 -0.88 -7.18
C CYS A 249 -21.50 0.55 -7.37
N SER A 250 -20.43 0.81 -8.14
CA SER A 250 -19.79 2.13 -8.16
C SER A 250 -19.73 2.82 -9.53
N GLY A 251 -20.04 2.14 -10.62
CA GLY A 251 -19.84 2.69 -11.96
C GLY A 251 -18.36 2.96 -12.34
N TYR A 252 -17.41 2.59 -11.47
CA TYR A 252 -15.98 2.72 -11.75
C TYR A 252 -15.56 1.83 -12.91
N ASN A 253 -14.76 2.36 -13.83
CA ASN A 253 -14.21 1.54 -14.91
C ASN A 253 -13.07 0.66 -14.39
N VAL A 254 -13.40 -0.59 -14.10
CA VAL A 254 -12.45 -1.59 -13.57
C VAL A 254 -11.32 -1.92 -14.55
N GLU A 255 -11.47 -1.60 -15.84
CA GLU A 255 -10.41 -1.78 -16.85
C GLU A 255 -9.16 -0.94 -16.50
N PHE A 256 -9.33 0.20 -15.84
CA PHE A 256 -8.21 1.00 -15.35
C PHE A 256 -7.30 0.23 -14.39
N ILE A 257 -7.87 -0.63 -13.57
CA ILE A 257 -7.10 -1.47 -12.64
C ILE A 257 -6.35 -2.53 -13.44
N ASP A 258 -7.05 -3.22 -14.35
CA ASP A 258 -6.48 -4.28 -15.17
C ASP A 258 -5.35 -3.77 -16.07
N GLU A 259 -5.55 -2.67 -16.77
CA GLU A 259 -4.53 -2.02 -17.61
C GLU A 259 -3.28 -1.63 -16.81
N ASN A 260 -3.45 -0.96 -15.66
CA ASN A 260 -2.33 -0.57 -14.81
C ASN A 260 -1.58 -1.78 -14.27
N MET A 261 -2.31 -2.81 -13.81
CA MET A 261 -1.70 -4.02 -13.28
C MET A 261 -0.93 -4.78 -14.35
N ARG A 262 -1.49 -4.95 -15.56
CA ARG A 262 -0.80 -5.59 -16.70
C ARG A 262 0.46 -4.82 -17.08
N ARG A 263 0.42 -3.50 -17.11
CA ARG A 263 1.58 -2.68 -17.42
C ARG A 263 2.68 -2.80 -16.37
N LEU A 264 2.33 -2.78 -15.09
CA LEU A 264 3.31 -2.81 -13.99
C LEU A 264 3.89 -4.22 -13.75
N CYS A 265 3.06 -5.25 -13.91
CA CYS A 265 3.44 -6.62 -13.56
C CYS A 265 3.78 -7.48 -14.79
N GLY A 266 3.50 -7.01 -16.03
CA GLY A 266 3.57 -7.79 -17.26
C GLY A 266 2.41 -8.79 -17.37
N GLU A 267 2.14 -9.29 -18.59
CA GLU A 267 1.01 -10.20 -18.86
C GLU A 267 1.07 -11.52 -18.06
N ASN A 268 2.28 -11.91 -17.62
CA ASN A 268 2.50 -13.16 -16.87
C ASN A 268 2.67 -12.95 -15.36
N GLN A 269 2.48 -11.74 -14.83
CA GLN A 269 2.81 -11.42 -13.44
C GLN A 269 1.65 -10.81 -12.64
N ILE A 270 0.43 -10.82 -13.16
CA ILE A 270 -0.73 -10.55 -12.33
C ILE A 270 -0.86 -11.76 -11.40
N ASN A 271 -0.26 -11.61 -10.23
CA ASN A 271 -0.24 -12.61 -9.18
C ASN A 271 0.39 -13.96 -9.62
N PRO A 272 1.74 -14.05 -9.80
CA PRO A 272 2.42 -15.28 -10.18
C PRO A 272 2.22 -16.41 -9.18
N LEU A 273 1.79 -16.07 -7.97
CA LEU A 273 1.54 -17.00 -6.89
C LEU A 273 0.13 -16.72 -6.38
N ALA A 274 -0.77 -17.68 -6.59
CA ALA A 274 -2.12 -17.57 -6.05
C ALA A 274 -2.03 -17.32 -4.53
N PRO A 275 -2.75 -16.33 -3.99
CA PRO A 275 -2.77 -16.14 -2.58
C PRO A 275 -3.50 -17.25 -1.87
N PHE A 276 -3.23 -17.28 -0.61
CA PHE A 276 -3.49 -18.33 0.30
C PHE A 276 -4.98 -18.48 0.63
N ASP A 277 -5.56 -19.41 -0.05
CA ASP A 277 -6.74 -20.13 0.40
C ASP A 277 -6.25 -21.46 1.00
N LEU A 278 -6.68 -21.80 2.21
CA LEU A 278 -6.38 -23.09 2.85
C LEU A 278 -6.75 -24.27 1.93
N THR A 279 -7.78 -24.10 1.08
CA THR A 279 -8.16 -25.04 0.04
C THR A 279 -7.08 -25.15 -1.03
N TYR A 280 -6.44 -24.06 -1.39
CA TYR A 280 -5.34 -24.05 -2.35
C TYR A 280 -4.09 -24.74 -1.76
N LEU A 281 -3.76 -24.49 -0.50
CA LEU A 281 -2.65 -25.16 0.17
C LEU A 281 -2.86 -26.69 0.16
N GLY A 282 -4.08 -27.15 0.44
CA GLY A 282 -4.41 -28.56 0.34
C GLY A 282 -4.23 -29.13 -1.07
N LYS A 283 -4.65 -28.39 -2.10
CA LYS A 283 -4.45 -28.78 -3.50
C LYS A 283 -2.97 -28.77 -3.86
N PHE A 284 -2.21 -27.79 -3.40
CA PHE A 284 -0.78 -27.69 -3.58
C PHE A 284 -0.06 -28.86 -2.90
N TYR A 285 -0.33 -29.11 -1.63
CA TYR A 285 0.23 -30.21 -0.87
C TYR A 285 0.01 -31.58 -1.54
N ASN A 286 -1.22 -31.85 -1.97
CA ASN A 286 -1.58 -33.11 -2.62
C ASN A 286 -1.00 -33.30 -4.04
N ARG A 287 -0.42 -32.26 -4.60
CA ARG A 287 0.15 -32.29 -5.95
C ARG A 287 1.60 -32.77 -5.98
N TYR A 288 2.31 -32.59 -4.85
CA TYR A 288 3.74 -32.84 -4.77
C TYR A 288 4.05 -33.98 -3.80
N GLN A 289 5.12 -34.74 -4.07
CA GLN A 289 5.55 -35.84 -3.21
C GLN A 289 6.33 -35.30 -1.99
N ARG A 290 7.13 -34.24 -2.19
CA ARG A 290 7.84 -33.55 -1.11
C ARG A 290 7.41 -32.08 -1.09
N VAL A 291 7.16 -31.58 0.12
CA VAL A 291 6.80 -30.16 0.31
C VAL A 291 7.71 -29.55 1.34
N PHE A 292 8.37 -28.48 0.93
CA PHE A 292 9.28 -27.69 1.75
C PHE A 292 8.70 -26.30 2.04
N ILE A 293 9.13 -25.70 3.15
CA ILE A 293 8.82 -24.32 3.50
C ILE A 293 10.10 -23.49 3.39
N TYR A 294 10.12 -22.52 2.49
CA TYR A 294 11.20 -21.54 2.40
C TYR A 294 10.95 -20.42 3.42
N GLY A 295 11.82 -20.34 4.43
CA GLY A 295 11.74 -19.43 5.56
C GLY A 295 11.43 -20.16 6.87
N HIS A 296 12.35 -20.03 7.86
CA HIS A 296 12.26 -20.64 9.17
C HIS A 296 11.88 -19.63 10.28
N GLY A 297 11.35 -18.47 9.89
CA GLY A 297 10.80 -17.45 10.80
C GLY A 297 9.39 -17.78 11.30
N ASN A 298 8.74 -16.80 11.93
CA ASN A 298 7.39 -16.97 12.49
C ASN A 298 6.37 -17.46 11.46
N TYR A 299 6.46 -17.01 10.23
CA TYR A 299 5.57 -17.42 9.16
C TYR A 299 5.75 -18.89 8.80
N GLY A 300 6.99 -19.34 8.58
CA GLY A 300 7.26 -20.74 8.27
C GLY A 300 6.85 -21.67 9.42
N LYS A 301 7.10 -21.28 10.65
CA LYS A 301 6.67 -22.05 11.84
C LYS A 301 5.15 -22.13 11.95
N GLY A 302 4.42 -21.05 11.66
CA GLY A 302 2.95 -21.06 11.64
C GLY A 302 2.38 -22.01 10.58
N ILE A 303 2.95 -22.04 9.37
CA ILE A 303 2.56 -22.99 8.32
C ILE A 303 2.88 -24.44 8.75
N ALA A 304 4.05 -24.67 9.35
CA ALA A 304 4.42 -26.00 9.83
C ALA A 304 3.46 -26.51 10.93
N GLU A 305 2.97 -25.63 11.81
CA GLU A 305 1.95 -25.99 12.79
C GLU A 305 0.61 -26.35 12.13
N TYR A 306 0.22 -25.60 11.08
CA TYR A 306 -0.96 -25.97 10.32
C TYR A 306 -0.81 -27.32 9.63
N PHE A 307 0.36 -27.65 9.07
CA PHE A 307 0.66 -28.98 8.52
C PHE A 307 0.49 -30.05 9.58
N ARG A 308 1.02 -29.83 10.78
CA ARG A 308 0.87 -30.74 11.93
C ARG A 308 -0.61 -30.94 12.30
N TYR A 309 -1.39 -29.86 12.34
CA TYR A 309 -2.82 -29.91 12.63
C TYR A 309 -3.58 -30.73 11.57
N LYS A 310 -3.20 -30.60 10.30
CA LYS A 310 -3.80 -31.37 9.18
C LYS A 310 -3.27 -32.79 9.07
N GLY A 311 -2.27 -33.19 9.84
CA GLY A 311 -1.58 -34.47 9.70
C GLY A 311 -0.77 -34.59 8.41
N TRP A 312 -0.37 -33.45 7.82
CA TRP A 312 0.44 -33.41 6.62
C TRP A 312 1.93 -33.50 6.96
N LYS A 313 2.68 -34.23 6.11
CA LYS A 313 4.13 -34.32 6.25
C LYS A 313 4.78 -33.05 5.70
N LEU A 314 5.70 -32.47 6.47
CA LEU A 314 6.61 -31.44 6.01
C LEU A 314 8.00 -32.10 5.80
N ASP A 315 8.60 -31.89 4.62
CA ASP A 315 9.89 -32.48 4.29
C ASP A 315 11.08 -31.62 4.75
N GLY A 316 10.84 -30.39 5.17
CA GLY A 316 11.82 -29.54 5.84
C GLY A 316 11.63 -28.06 5.55
N PHE A 317 12.49 -27.27 6.20
CA PHE A 317 12.61 -25.84 5.94
C PHE A 317 13.79 -25.57 5.03
N VAL A 318 13.66 -24.56 4.18
CA VAL A 318 14.73 -24.06 3.33
C VAL A 318 15.03 -22.61 3.71
N VAL A 319 16.28 -22.23 3.76
CA VAL A 319 16.75 -20.88 4.07
C VAL A 319 17.82 -20.45 3.06
N THR A 320 18.02 -19.16 2.88
CA THR A 320 19.03 -18.64 1.94
C THR A 320 20.43 -19.10 2.38
N ASP A 321 20.78 -18.80 3.62
CA ASP A 321 22.05 -19.17 4.25
C ASP A 321 21.78 -19.90 5.55
N HIS A 322 22.49 -20.98 5.79
CA HIS A 322 22.35 -21.76 7.02
C HIS A 322 23.69 -21.77 7.79
N THR A 323 23.71 -21.09 8.94
CA THR A 323 24.89 -20.97 9.77
C THR A 323 24.93 -21.96 10.94
N GLU A 324 23.78 -22.52 11.33
CA GLU A 324 23.64 -23.47 12.43
C GLU A 324 22.97 -24.76 11.93
N LYS A 325 23.47 -25.93 12.37
CA LYS A 325 22.86 -27.22 12.00
C LYS A 325 21.60 -27.44 12.86
N GLU A 326 20.47 -26.99 12.38
CA GLU A 326 19.17 -27.39 12.91
C GLU A 326 18.65 -28.61 12.11
N GLN A 327 18.00 -29.51 12.81
CA GLN A 327 17.37 -30.67 12.16
C GLN A 327 16.24 -30.17 11.24
N ASP A 328 16.18 -30.72 10.04
CA ASP A 328 15.18 -30.41 9.00
C ASP A 328 15.22 -28.96 8.45
N VAL A 329 16.35 -28.23 8.63
CA VAL A 329 16.60 -26.92 8.00
C VAL A 329 17.78 -27.04 7.06
N PHE A 330 17.59 -26.63 5.80
CA PHE A 330 18.54 -26.80 4.71
C PHE A 330 18.89 -25.45 4.07
N ALA A 331 20.14 -25.25 3.67
CA ALA A 331 20.48 -24.12 2.81
C ALA A 331 19.96 -24.36 1.40
N TYR A 332 19.42 -23.32 0.74
CA TYR A 332 18.89 -23.45 -0.62
C TYR A 332 19.96 -23.93 -1.62
N SER A 333 21.20 -23.44 -1.46
CA SER A 333 22.35 -23.85 -2.27
C SER A 333 22.68 -25.34 -2.21
N ASP A 334 22.29 -26.02 -1.12
CA ASP A 334 22.61 -27.42 -0.87
C ASP A 334 21.48 -28.37 -1.33
N MET A 335 20.38 -27.80 -1.81
CA MET A 335 19.19 -28.53 -2.22
C MET A 335 19.13 -28.73 -3.73
N HIS A 336 18.65 -29.91 -4.12
CA HIS A 336 18.24 -30.19 -5.48
C HIS A 336 16.74 -30.52 -5.51
N PHE A 337 16.01 -29.74 -6.27
CA PHE A 337 14.57 -29.91 -6.43
C PHE A 337 14.27 -30.52 -7.80
N ASP A 338 13.31 -31.43 -7.83
CA ASP A 338 12.79 -32.01 -9.08
C ASP A 338 11.32 -31.61 -9.30
N SER A 339 10.69 -32.17 -10.33
CA SER A 339 9.30 -31.83 -10.69
C SER A 339 8.25 -32.29 -9.67
N GLU A 340 8.61 -33.16 -8.74
CA GLU A 340 7.74 -33.72 -7.71
C GLU A 340 7.84 -32.93 -6.39
N ASP A 341 8.64 -31.87 -6.37
CA ASP A 341 8.85 -31.01 -5.20
C ASP A 341 8.01 -29.73 -5.27
N GLY A 342 7.39 -29.38 -4.16
CA GLY A 342 6.70 -28.13 -3.95
C GLY A 342 7.36 -27.27 -2.88
N ILE A 343 7.48 -25.97 -3.09
CA ILE A 343 8.04 -25.02 -2.14
C ILE A 343 7.01 -23.97 -1.76
N ILE A 344 6.78 -23.83 -0.48
CA ILE A 344 5.96 -22.78 0.12
C ILE A 344 6.87 -21.64 0.54
N LEU A 345 6.74 -20.47 -0.07
CA LEU A 345 7.54 -19.29 0.25
C LEU A 345 6.93 -18.57 1.46
N ALA A 346 7.38 -18.92 2.65
CA ALA A 346 6.93 -18.38 3.93
C ALA A 346 7.73 -17.14 4.34
N LEU A 347 7.69 -16.11 3.49
CA LEU A 347 8.53 -14.91 3.58
C LEU A 347 7.68 -13.65 3.67
N GLY A 348 8.12 -12.66 4.44
CA GLY A 348 7.57 -11.32 4.35
C GLY A 348 7.86 -10.69 2.98
N GLU A 349 7.20 -9.60 2.64
CA GLU A 349 7.30 -8.94 1.32
C GLU A 349 8.76 -8.70 0.89
N LYS A 350 9.58 -8.16 1.77
CA LYS A 350 11.02 -7.93 1.49
C LYS A 350 11.73 -9.23 1.14
N GLY A 351 11.61 -10.24 1.99
CA GLY A 351 12.23 -11.54 1.78
C GLY A 351 11.73 -12.24 0.52
N PHE A 352 10.44 -12.07 0.20
CA PHE A 352 9.88 -12.57 -1.05
C PHE A 352 10.56 -11.94 -2.27
N HIS A 353 10.68 -10.62 -2.31
CA HIS A 353 11.32 -9.93 -3.43
C HIS A 353 12.82 -10.26 -3.57
N GLU A 354 13.50 -10.59 -2.50
CA GLU A 354 14.89 -11.02 -2.51
C GLU A 354 15.05 -12.46 -3.02
N VAL A 355 14.20 -13.36 -2.60
CA VAL A 355 14.31 -14.81 -2.83
C VAL A 355 13.64 -15.26 -4.13
N TYR A 356 12.44 -14.75 -4.42
CA TYR A 356 11.63 -15.20 -5.55
C TYR A 356 12.35 -15.13 -6.90
N PRO A 357 13.12 -14.08 -7.25
CA PRO A 357 13.85 -14.01 -8.52
C PRO A 357 14.87 -15.15 -8.70
N THR A 358 15.43 -15.65 -7.63
CA THR A 358 16.38 -16.78 -7.65
C THR A 358 15.65 -18.10 -7.81
N VAL A 359 14.68 -18.35 -6.96
CA VAL A 359 13.93 -19.62 -6.94
C VAL A 359 13.17 -19.88 -8.25
N LYS A 360 12.57 -18.84 -8.85
CA LYS A 360 11.83 -18.96 -10.11
C LYS A 360 12.70 -19.27 -11.35
N LYS A 361 14.02 -19.13 -11.27
CA LYS A 361 14.93 -19.50 -12.36
C LYS A 361 15.15 -21.01 -12.43
N GLU A 362 15.02 -21.67 -11.31
CA GLU A 362 15.32 -23.09 -11.15
C GLU A 362 14.05 -23.94 -11.09
N LEU A 363 12.96 -23.38 -10.60
CA LEU A 363 11.68 -24.05 -10.39
C LEU A 363 10.58 -23.48 -11.27
N ASN A 364 9.68 -24.35 -11.74
CA ASN A 364 8.48 -23.93 -12.42
C ASN A 364 7.53 -23.20 -11.45
N ILE A 365 6.79 -22.24 -11.96
CA ILE A 365 5.86 -21.45 -11.14
C ILE A 365 4.81 -22.31 -10.43
N GLY A 366 4.43 -23.45 -11.02
CA GLY A 366 3.48 -24.40 -10.42
C GLY A 366 4.04 -25.10 -9.17
N GLN A 367 5.37 -25.15 -9.01
CA GLN A 367 6.05 -25.72 -7.84
C GLN A 367 6.18 -24.73 -6.69
N LEU A 368 5.77 -23.49 -6.87
CA LEU A 368 5.87 -22.43 -5.88
C LEU A 368 4.49 -22.08 -5.34
N CYS A 369 4.38 -21.98 -4.03
CA CYS A 369 3.23 -21.46 -3.31
C CYS A 369 3.66 -20.31 -2.44
N TYR A 370 3.02 -19.16 -2.58
CA TYR A 370 3.27 -17.99 -1.72
C TYR A 370 2.02 -17.72 -0.88
N PRO A 371 2.02 -18.17 0.38
CA PRO A 371 0.92 -17.89 1.26
C PRO A 371 0.92 -16.42 1.65
N GLN A 372 -0.16 -15.73 1.35
CA GLN A 372 -0.46 -14.48 2.01
C GLN A 372 -1.03 -14.79 3.39
N TYR A 373 -0.42 -14.14 4.38
CA TYR A 373 -0.59 -14.47 5.78
C TYR A 373 -1.96 -14.09 6.30
N GLU A 374 -2.85 -15.06 6.36
CA GLU A 374 -4.00 -15.08 7.25
C GLU A 374 -3.97 -16.36 8.07
N PHE A 375 -2.89 -16.53 8.86
CA PHE A 375 -2.96 -17.45 9.98
C PHE A 375 -3.20 -16.62 11.25
N GLU A 376 -4.45 -16.41 11.56
CA GLU A 376 -4.86 -16.27 12.95
C GLU A 376 -4.94 -17.69 13.52
N MET A 377 -4.00 -18.03 14.42
CA MET A 377 -4.23 -19.06 15.40
C MET A 377 -4.95 -18.44 16.59
#